data_e331a071103916d7a4dc4f9b101f2a0e
#
_entry.id   e331a071103916d7a4dc4f9b101f2a0e
#
_cell.length_a   1.000
_cell.length_b   1.000
_cell.length_c   1.000
_cell.angle_alpha   90.00
_cell.angle_beta   90.00
_cell.angle_gamma   90.00
#
_symmetry.space_group_name_H-M   'P 1'
#
loop_
_entity.id
_entity.type
_entity.pdbx_description
1 polymer ?
#
loop_
_entity_poly.entity_id
_entity_poly.type
_entity_poly.pdbx_seq_one_letter_code
_entity_poly.pdbx_strand_id
1 'polypeptide(L)'
;MTNTQSVFALGAASYLESLHSCFRPVVMARVETLAIALHDAWATGKNVYICGNGGSAANAIHIANDLHYGIGACGTGPRLPGLRIEALPANAGVITCLANDTGYENVYSHQLEVKAREGDILIALSGSGNSSNIVKALKVADRLRLKTFAILAFDGGQCKAVAHTSIHVEVSDMQIAEDTQLIVGHLCMQWLNLNKPECLKPLNQTD
;
A
#
# COMPACT_ATOMS: atom_id res chain seq x y z
N MET A 1 -14.95 26.61 30.46
CA MET A 1 -14.03 26.24 29.37
C MET A 1 -13.14 24.98 29.68
N THR A 2 -13.13 24.47 30.89
CA THR A 2 -12.17 23.45 31.35
C THR A 2 -12.51 22.00 31.05
N ASN A 3 -13.77 21.64 30.76
CA ASN A 3 -14.13 20.22 30.59
C ASN A 3 -14.00 19.69 29.15
N THR A 4 -14.30 20.48 28.14
CA THR A 4 -14.25 20.05 26.73
C THR A 4 -12.81 19.91 26.21
N GLN A 5 -11.90 20.80 26.65
CA GLN A 5 -10.47 20.72 26.27
C GLN A 5 -9.78 19.50 26.88
N SER A 6 -10.13 19.13 28.13
CA SER A 6 -9.59 17.94 28.78
C SER A 6 -10.09 16.64 28.14
N VAL A 7 -11.34 16.59 27.66
CA VAL A 7 -11.92 15.42 26.98
C VAL A 7 -11.23 15.22 25.61
N PHE A 8 -11.00 16.28 24.83
CA PHE A 8 -10.26 16.18 23.56
C PHE A 8 -8.83 15.69 23.78
N ALA A 9 -8.10 16.27 24.75
CA ALA A 9 -6.72 15.87 25.03
C ALA A 9 -6.59 14.40 25.43
N LEU A 10 -7.52 13.90 26.26
CA LEU A 10 -7.57 12.48 26.65
C LEU A 10 -7.88 11.58 25.43
N GLY A 11 -8.83 11.97 24.59
CA GLY A 11 -9.16 11.23 23.37
C GLY A 11 -7.99 11.17 22.39
N ALA A 12 -7.32 12.31 22.18
CA ALA A 12 -6.12 12.39 21.32
C ALA A 12 -4.98 11.52 21.85
N ALA A 13 -4.71 11.55 23.16
CA ALA A 13 -3.69 10.71 23.78
C ALA A 13 -3.99 9.21 23.59
N SER A 14 -5.23 8.80 23.83
CA SER A 14 -5.68 7.41 23.65
C SER A 14 -5.55 6.96 22.18
N TYR A 15 -5.90 7.82 21.23
CA TYR A 15 -5.75 7.55 19.80
C TYR A 15 -4.27 7.30 19.42
N LEU A 16 -3.38 8.19 19.84
CA LEU A 16 -1.95 8.09 19.54
C LEU A 16 -1.30 6.87 20.22
N GLU A 17 -1.72 6.53 21.44
CA GLU A 17 -1.26 5.32 22.11
C GLU A 17 -1.72 4.05 21.38
N SER A 18 -2.99 4.00 20.95
CA SER A 18 -3.52 2.91 20.15
C SER A 18 -2.78 2.77 18.84
N LEU A 19 -2.52 3.89 18.13
CA LEU A 19 -1.75 3.90 16.90
C LEU A 19 -0.32 3.39 17.12
N HIS A 20 0.37 3.84 18.14
CA HIS A 20 1.72 3.37 18.49
C HIS A 20 1.74 1.86 18.78
N SER A 21 0.73 1.34 19.48
CA SER A 21 0.61 -0.08 19.82
C SER A 21 0.46 -1.03 18.60
N CYS A 22 0.07 -0.49 17.43
CA CYS A 22 -0.04 -1.25 16.19
C CYS A 22 1.31 -1.73 15.64
N PHE A 23 2.42 -1.04 15.96
CA PHE A 23 3.73 -1.30 15.37
C PHE A 23 4.59 -2.22 16.25
N ARG A 24 4.05 -3.38 16.61
CA ARG A 24 4.78 -4.43 17.36
C ARG A 24 5.90 -5.05 16.50
N PRO A 25 6.93 -5.65 17.11
CA PRO A 25 8.05 -6.25 16.36
C PRO A 25 7.63 -7.23 15.26
N VAL A 26 6.58 -8.03 15.48
CA VAL A 26 6.05 -8.96 14.47
C VAL A 26 5.46 -8.24 13.25
N VAL A 27 4.81 -7.08 13.46
CA VAL A 27 4.29 -6.24 12.37
C VAL A 27 5.45 -5.60 11.62
N MET A 28 6.42 -5.04 12.36
CA MET A 28 7.60 -4.40 11.77
C MET A 28 8.43 -5.36 10.90
N ALA A 29 8.58 -6.62 11.30
CA ALA A 29 9.24 -7.65 10.47
C ALA A 29 8.50 -7.90 9.13
N ARG A 30 7.16 -7.76 9.10
CA ARG A 30 6.38 -7.86 7.86
C ARG A 30 6.50 -6.61 7.00
N VAL A 31 6.60 -5.43 7.63
CA VAL A 31 6.88 -4.16 6.92
C VAL A 31 8.26 -4.23 6.25
N GLU A 32 9.28 -4.73 6.94
CA GLU A 32 10.61 -4.96 6.38
C GLU A 32 10.57 -5.91 5.19
N THR A 33 9.79 -7.00 5.26
CA THR A 33 9.59 -7.93 4.13
C THR A 33 9.00 -7.21 2.91
N LEU A 34 8.04 -6.29 3.10
CA LEU A 34 7.50 -5.46 2.03
C LEU A 34 8.55 -4.51 1.48
N ALA A 35 9.30 -3.80 2.34
CA ALA A 35 10.33 -2.85 1.92
C ALA A 35 11.40 -3.54 1.05
N ILE A 36 11.88 -4.72 1.45
CA ILE A 36 12.83 -5.54 0.67
C ILE A 36 12.23 -5.94 -0.69
N ALA A 37 10.99 -6.40 -0.71
CA ALA A 37 10.33 -6.78 -1.96
C ALA A 37 10.17 -5.58 -2.93
N LEU A 38 9.87 -4.39 -2.40
CA LEU A 38 9.81 -3.14 -3.17
C LEU A 38 11.19 -2.74 -3.72
N HIS A 39 12.25 -2.89 -2.92
CA HIS A 39 13.63 -2.67 -3.37
C HIS A 39 14.00 -3.59 -4.53
N ASP A 40 13.69 -4.89 -4.42
CA ASP A 40 13.95 -5.86 -5.49
C ASP A 40 13.16 -5.53 -6.76
N ALA A 41 11.89 -5.13 -6.62
CA ALA A 41 11.06 -4.69 -7.74
C ALA A 41 11.65 -3.44 -8.42
N TRP A 42 12.14 -2.49 -7.62
CA TRP A 42 12.80 -1.29 -8.12
C TRP A 42 14.10 -1.61 -8.88
N ALA A 43 14.94 -2.46 -8.30
CA ALA A 43 16.20 -2.89 -8.92
C ALA A 43 15.99 -3.67 -10.23
N THR A 44 14.91 -4.46 -10.32
CA THR A 44 14.64 -5.35 -11.46
C THR A 44 13.61 -4.82 -12.46
N GLY A 45 13.07 -3.61 -12.21
CA GLY A 45 12.07 -2.97 -13.09
C GLY A 45 10.72 -3.66 -13.13
N LYS A 46 10.35 -4.43 -12.08
CA LYS A 46 9.03 -5.03 -11.92
C LYS A 46 7.98 -3.97 -11.59
N ASN A 47 6.72 -4.24 -11.99
CA ASN A 47 5.63 -3.35 -11.66
C ASN A 47 5.09 -3.64 -10.26
N VAL A 48 4.61 -2.60 -9.61
CA VAL A 48 3.89 -2.66 -8.34
C VAL A 48 2.49 -2.12 -8.56
N TYR A 49 1.48 -2.86 -8.18
CA TYR A 49 0.09 -2.44 -8.18
C TYR A 49 -0.38 -2.26 -6.75
N ILE A 50 -1.13 -1.20 -6.49
CA ILE A 50 -1.71 -0.96 -5.16
C ILE A 50 -3.20 -0.66 -5.30
N CYS A 51 -4.03 -1.26 -4.44
CA CYS A 51 -5.47 -1.09 -4.46
C CYS A 51 -6.05 -0.98 -3.05
N GLY A 52 -7.22 -0.36 -2.96
CA GLY A 52 -8.01 -0.16 -1.75
C GLY A 52 -9.35 0.48 -2.08
N ASN A 53 -10.27 0.57 -1.11
CA ASN A 53 -11.57 1.22 -1.25
C ASN A 53 -11.66 2.44 -0.33
N GLY A 54 -12.45 3.45 -0.69
CA GLY A 54 -12.69 4.63 0.16
C GLY A 54 -11.39 5.32 0.59
N GLY A 55 -11.16 5.47 1.90
CA GLY A 55 -9.93 6.03 2.46
C GLY A 55 -8.69 5.21 2.07
N SER A 56 -8.80 3.88 2.07
CA SER A 56 -7.72 3.01 1.58
C SER A 56 -7.41 3.23 0.08
N ALA A 57 -8.38 3.64 -0.74
CA ALA A 57 -8.11 4.00 -2.13
C ALA A 57 -7.31 5.32 -2.22
N ALA A 58 -7.66 6.30 -1.38
CA ALA A 58 -6.91 7.55 -1.28
C ALA A 58 -5.46 7.29 -0.81
N ASN A 59 -5.28 6.43 0.19
CA ASN A 59 -3.97 5.99 0.65
C ASN A 59 -3.17 5.28 -0.44
N ALA A 60 -3.82 4.43 -1.24
CA ALA A 60 -3.17 3.76 -2.37
C ALA A 60 -2.61 4.76 -3.40
N ILE A 61 -3.37 5.82 -3.71
CA ILE A 61 -2.95 6.89 -4.62
C ILE A 61 -1.78 7.67 -4.02
N HIS A 62 -1.84 8.01 -2.74
CA HIS A 62 -0.78 8.73 -2.05
C HIS A 62 0.53 7.91 -2.01
N ILE A 63 0.48 6.66 -1.57
CA ILE A 63 1.64 5.77 -1.50
C ILE A 63 2.24 5.56 -2.90
N ALA A 64 1.41 5.42 -3.93
CA ALA A 64 1.89 5.29 -5.30
C ALA A 64 2.67 6.54 -5.75
N ASN A 65 2.20 7.76 -5.42
CA ASN A 65 2.93 8.99 -5.71
C ASN A 65 4.31 9.01 -5.04
N ASP A 66 4.39 8.65 -3.76
CA ASP A 66 5.64 8.66 -3.00
C ASP A 66 6.67 7.67 -3.55
N LEU A 67 6.22 6.48 -3.91
CA LEU A 67 7.10 5.44 -4.46
C LEU A 67 7.42 5.67 -5.94
N HIS A 68 6.55 6.37 -6.70
CA HIS A 68 6.81 6.71 -8.09
C HIS A 68 7.84 7.84 -8.24
N TYR A 69 7.77 8.86 -7.39
CA TYR A 69 8.60 10.06 -7.48
C TYR A 69 9.54 10.23 -6.28
N GLY A 70 9.01 10.15 -5.06
CA GLY A 70 9.69 10.56 -3.85
C GLY A 70 10.98 9.78 -3.58
N ILE A 71 10.98 8.46 -3.74
CA ILE A 71 12.15 7.62 -3.46
C ILE A 71 13.35 7.92 -4.36
N GLY A 72 13.12 8.39 -5.57
CA GLY A 72 14.18 8.71 -6.55
C GLY A 72 14.60 10.17 -6.56
N ALA A 73 13.69 11.08 -6.20
CA ALA A 73 13.86 12.52 -6.36
C ALA A 73 14.15 13.28 -5.06
N CYS A 74 13.72 12.74 -3.90
CA CYS A 74 13.94 13.37 -2.60
C CYS A 74 15.32 13.06 -2.04
N GLY A 75 15.89 14.03 -1.31
CA GLY A 75 17.21 13.89 -0.68
C GLY A 75 18.35 14.49 -1.51
N THR A 76 19.59 14.21 -1.10
CA THR A 76 20.82 14.68 -1.77
C THR A 76 21.28 13.65 -2.80
N GLY A 77 21.80 14.13 -3.93
CA GLY A 77 22.37 13.29 -4.97
C GLY A 77 21.62 13.36 -6.31
N PRO A 78 22.03 12.55 -7.31
CA PRO A 78 21.39 12.56 -8.62
C PRO A 78 19.96 12.01 -8.54
N ARG A 79 19.07 12.60 -9.32
CA ARG A 79 17.69 12.15 -9.45
C ARG A 79 17.64 10.78 -10.16
N LEU A 80 17.03 9.79 -9.53
CA LEU A 80 16.82 8.47 -10.07
C LEU A 80 15.36 8.27 -10.48
N PRO A 81 15.06 7.38 -11.43
CA PRO A 81 13.67 6.95 -11.67
C PRO A 81 13.12 6.26 -10.42
N GLY A 82 11.87 6.54 -10.07
CA GLY A 82 11.18 5.85 -8.99
C GLY A 82 10.71 4.44 -9.39
N LEU A 83 9.88 3.83 -8.54
CA LEU A 83 9.24 2.55 -8.82
C LEU A 83 8.21 2.65 -9.96
N ARG A 84 8.10 1.59 -10.73
CA ARG A 84 7.01 1.39 -11.68
C ARG A 84 5.74 0.98 -10.92
N ILE A 85 5.10 1.93 -10.28
CA ILE A 85 3.93 1.69 -9.44
C ILE A 85 2.68 2.34 -10.01
N GLU A 86 1.56 1.65 -9.88
CA GLU A 86 0.24 2.15 -10.28
C GLU A 86 -0.78 1.91 -9.16
N ALA A 87 -1.48 3.00 -8.77
CA ALA A 87 -2.67 2.91 -7.95
C ALA A 87 -3.87 2.55 -8.82
N LEU A 88 -4.38 1.34 -8.71
CA LEU A 88 -5.51 0.86 -9.51
C LEU A 88 -6.80 1.68 -9.34
N PRO A 89 -7.09 2.31 -8.19
CA PRO A 89 -8.25 3.20 -8.03
C PRO A 89 -8.09 4.58 -8.69
N ALA A 90 -6.92 4.95 -9.19
CA ALA A 90 -6.65 6.33 -9.65
C ALA A 90 -7.39 6.71 -10.95
N ASN A 91 -7.75 5.77 -11.80
CA ASN A 91 -8.46 6.06 -13.03
C ASN A 91 -9.97 5.87 -12.85
N ALA A 92 -10.67 6.97 -12.57
CA ALA A 92 -12.11 6.96 -12.33
C ALA A 92 -12.91 6.41 -13.54
N GLY A 93 -12.46 6.68 -14.78
CA GLY A 93 -13.10 6.17 -16.00
C GLY A 93 -13.04 4.63 -16.05
N VAL A 94 -11.89 4.04 -15.75
CA VAL A 94 -11.74 2.57 -15.70
C VAL A 94 -12.58 1.98 -14.56
N ILE A 95 -12.55 2.57 -13.37
CA ILE A 95 -13.34 2.08 -12.23
C ILE A 95 -14.83 2.10 -12.53
N THR A 96 -15.36 3.22 -13.04
CA THR A 96 -16.80 3.35 -13.32
C THR A 96 -17.26 2.45 -14.46
N CYS A 97 -16.46 2.31 -15.53
CA CYS A 97 -16.72 1.40 -16.62
C CYS A 97 -16.79 -0.06 -16.12
N LEU A 98 -15.73 -0.52 -15.46
CA LEU A 98 -15.68 -1.91 -14.97
C LEU A 98 -16.77 -2.20 -13.93
N ALA A 99 -17.08 -1.25 -13.04
CA ALA A 99 -18.15 -1.41 -12.06
C ALA A 99 -19.52 -1.56 -12.73
N ASN A 100 -19.80 -0.76 -13.80
CA ASN A 100 -21.05 -0.80 -14.54
C ASN A 100 -21.19 -2.10 -15.38
N ASP A 101 -20.12 -2.49 -16.05
CA ASP A 101 -20.19 -3.54 -17.07
C ASP A 101 -19.92 -4.94 -16.49
N THR A 102 -19.12 -5.05 -15.43
CA THR A 102 -18.66 -6.34 -14.89
C THR A 102 -18.96 -6.56 -13.41
N GLY A 103 -19.40 -5.52 -12.70
CA GLY A 103 -19.61 -5.52 -11.25
C GLY A 103 -18.40 -4.99 -10.46
N TYR A 104 -18.71 -4.34 -9.32
CA TYR A 104 -17.70 -3.67 -8.50
C TYR A 104 -16.64 -4.63 -7.95
N GLU A 105 -16.95 -5.89 -7.77
CA GLU A 105 -16.01 -6.92 -7.34
C GLU A 105 -14.90 -7.20 -8.36
N ASN A 106 -15.04 -6.74 -9.60
CA ASN A 106 -14.09 -6.96 -10.69
C ASN A 106 -13.16 -5.77 -10.98
N VAL A 107 -13.41 -4.59 -10.37
CA VAL A 107 -12.73 -3.35 -10.73
C VAL A 107 -11.20 -3.40 -10.63
N TYR A 108 -10.64 -4.21 -9.74
CA TYR A 108 -9.19 -4.37 -9.59
C TYR A 108 -8.66 -5.63 -10.28
N SER A 109 -9.37 -6.76 -10.14
CA SER A 109 -8.95 -8.02 -10.74
C SER A 109 -8.82 -7.92 -12.26
N HIS A 110 -9.76 -7.25 -12.93
CA HIS A 110 -9.74 -7.04 -14.38
C HIS A 110 -8.54 -6.19 -14.83
N GLN A 111 -8.18 -5.17 -14.07
CA GLN A 111 -7.01 -4.35 -14.38
C GLN A 111 -5.71 -5.16 -14.24
N LEU A 112 -5.61 -6.04 -13.24
CA LEU A 112 -4.45 -6.93 -13.08
C LEU A 112 -4.33 -7.91 -14.25
N GLU A 113 -5.43 -8.52 -14.71
CA GLU A 113 -5.43 -9.45 -15.86
C GLU A 113 -4.89 -8.80 -17.15
N VAL A 114 -5.11 -7.49 -17.33
CA VAL A 114 -4.61 -6.74 -18.49
C VAL A 114 -3.13 -6.34 -18.34
N LYS A 115 -2.73 -5.90 -17.14
CA LYS A 115 -1.47 -5.16 -16.93
C LYS A 115 -0.37 -6.01 -16.33
N ALA A 116 -0.71 -6.92 -15.42
CA ALA A 116 0.27 -7.57 -14.56
C ALA A 116 1.04 -8.69 -15.29
N ARG A 117 2.25 -8.93 -14.82
CA ARG A 117 3.16 -9.99 -15.30
C ARG A 117 3.71 -10.77 -14.10
N GLU A 118 4.13 -12.00 -14.35
CA GLU A 118 4.77 -12.84 -13.35
C GLU A 118 5.94 -12.12 -12.66
N GLY A 119 5.97 -12.17 -11.33
CA GLY A 119 6.97 -11.54 -10.48
C GLY A 119 6.70 -10.08 -10.14
N ASP A 120 5.64 -9.45 -10.68
CA ASP A 120 5.14 -8.16 -10.22
C ASP A 120 4.60 -8.25 -8.78
N ILE A 121 4.28 -7.12 -8.18
CA ILE A 121 3.77 -7.04 -6.81
C ILE A 121 2.35 -6.48 -6.80
N LEU A 122 1.48 -7.05 -5.95
CA LEU A 122 0.21 -6.42 -5.54
C LEU A 122 0.25 -6.08 -4.05
N ILE A 123 -0.05 -4.83 -3.72
CA ILE A 123 -0.31 -4.34 -2.35
C ILE A 123 -1.80 -4.07 -2.21
N ALA A 124 -2.47 -4.80 -1.34
CA ALA A 124 -3.89 -4.65 -1.04
C ALA A 124 -4.09 -3.91 0.29
N LEU A 125 -4.81 -2.79 0.28
CA LEU A 125 -5.15 -2.02 1.47
C LEU A 125 -6.62 -2.28 1.83
N SER A 126 -6.86 -2.86 3.01
CA SER A 126 -8.22 -3.14 3.47
C SER A 126 -8.29 -3.23 4.98
N GLY A 127 -8.96 -2.27 5.63
CA GLY A 127 -9.17 -2.33 7.09
C GLY A 127 -9.82 -3.65 7.50
N SER A 128 -10.99 -3.99 6.96
CA SER A 128 -11.74 -5.20 7.32
C SER A 128 -11.17 -6.51 6.73
N GLY A 129 -10.39 -6.44 5.65
CA GLY A 129 -9.91 -7.63 4.93
C GLY A 129 -10.99 -8.45 4.22
N ASN A 130 -12.24 -7.95 4.11
CA ASN A 130 -13.39 -8.71 3.59
C ASN A 130 -14.01 -8.11 2.33
N SER A 131 -13.49 -6.99 1.81
CA SER A 131 -14.03 -6.39 0.57
C SER A 131 -13.86 -7.33 -0.62
N SER A 132 -14.96 -7.67 -1.28
CA SER A 132 -14.99 -8.69 -2.35
C SER A 132 -14.04 -8.40 -3.51
N ASN A 133 -13.92 -7.14 -3.93
CA ASN A 133 -13.00 -6.70 -4.98
C ASN A 133 -11.53 -6.84 -4.57
N ILE A 134 -11.19 -6.61 -3.29
CA ILE A 134 -9.83 -6.77 -2.76
C ILE A 134 -9.47 -8.26 -2.65
N VAL A 135 -10.36 -9.08 -2.10
CA VAL A 135 -10.17 -10.54 -2.02
C VAL A 135 -9.99 -11.13 -3.43
N LYS A 136 -10.80 -10.68 -4.39
CA LYS A 136 -10.72 -11.14 -5.79
C LYS A 136 -9.42 -10.69 -6.45
N ALA A 137 -8.99 -9.46 -6.22
CA ALA A 137 -7.71 -8.96 -6.72
C ALA A 137 -6.52 -9.80 -6.21
N LEU A 138 -6.49 -10.14 -4.92
CA LEU A 138 -5.45 -11.01 -4.33
C LEU A 138 -5.45 -12.41 -4.97
N LYS A 139 -6.63 -13.02 -5.16
CA LYS A 139 -6.74 -14.35 -5.82
C LYS A 139 -6.27 -14.33 -7.27
N VAL A 140 -6.60 -13.26 -8.00
CA VAL A 140 -6.13 -13.09 -9.39
C VAL A 140 -4.63 -12.85 -9.44
N ALA A 141 -4.11 -12.02 -8.55
CA ALA A 141 -2.67 -11.75 -8.45
C ALA A 141 -1.87 -13.04 -8.17
N ASP A 142 -2.34 -13.89 -7.25
CA ASP A 142 -1.74 -15.19 -6.98
C ASP A 142 -1.73 -16.08 -8.23
N ARG A 143 -2.87 -16.20 -8.92
CA ARG A 143 -2.98 -16.95 -10.20
C ARG A 143 -2.03 -16.45 -11.27
N LEU A 144 -1.78 -15.13 -11.33
CA LEU A 144 -0.84 -14.48 -12.24
C LEU A 144 0.61 -14.52 -11.74
N ARG A 145 0.87 -15.17 -10.60
CA ARG A 145 2.18 -15.30 -9.95
C ARG A 145 2.83 -13.99 -9.53
N LEU A 146 2.01 -13.05 -9.05
CA LEU A 146 2.49 -11.86 -8.37
C LEU A 146 2.87 -12.19 -6.92
N LYS A 147 3.83 -11.44 -6.36
CA LYS A 147 4.00 -11.38 -4.91
C LYS A 147 2.88 -10.53 -4.31
N THR A 148 2.13 -11.06 -3.34
CA THR A 148 0.98 -10.36 -2.76
C THR A 148 1.22 -9.96 -1.31
N PHE A 149 0.94 -8.70 -1.01
CA PHE A 149 0.97 -8.11 0.32
C PHE A 149 -0.40 -7.55 0.65
N ALA A 150 -0.85 -7.69 1.89
CA ALA A 150 -2.07 -7.07 2.37
C ALA A 150 -1.82 -6.32 3.68
N ILE A 151 -2.24 -5.04 3.74
CA ILE A 151 -2.19 -4.23 4.95
C ILE A 151 -3.60 -4.20 5.53
N LEU A 152 -3.77 -4.82 6.69
CA LEU A 152 -5.04 -5.21 7.26
C LEU A 152 -5.18 -4.77 8.72
N ALA A 153 -6.44 -4.60 9.16
CA ALA A 153 -6.80 -4.34 10.55
C ALA A 153 -7.92 -5.30 10.99
N PHE A 154 -8.61 -5.01 12.08
CA PHE A 154 -9.66 -5.83 12.68
C PHE A 154 -9.18 -7.28 12.87
N ASP A 155 -9.90 -8.26 12.37
CA ASP A 155 -9.52 -9.68 12.36
C ASP A 155 -8.68 -10.10 11.14
N GLY A 156 -8.49 -9.17 10.19
CA GLY A 156 -7.76 -9.40 8.94
C GLY A 156 -8.58 -10.04 7.82
N GLY A 157 -9.77 -10.55 8.14
CA GLY A 157 -10.73 -11.11 7.20
C GLY A 157 -10.15 -12.17 6.24
N GLN A 158 -10.81 -12.34 5.10
CA GLN A 158 -10.39 -13.28 4.05
C GLN A 158 -9.03 -12.91 3.44
N CYS A 159 -8.70 -11.62 3.35
CA CYS A 159 -7.44 -11.17 2.77
C CYS A 159 -6.22 -11.72 3.52
N LYS A 160 -6.32 -11.89 4.86
CA LYS A 160 -5.25 -12.44 5.69
C LYS A 160 -4.87 -13.88 5.30
N ALA A 161 -5.85 -14.67 4.87
CA ALA A 161 -5.62 -16.06 4.46
C ALA A 161 -5.14 -16.19 3.00
N VAL A 162 -5.44 -15.19 2.15
CA VAL A 162 -5.14 -15.24 0.71
C VAL A 162 -3.82 -14.59 0.35
N ALA A 163 -3.41 -13.52 1.05
CA ALA A 163 -2.17 -12.81 0.75
C ALA A 163 -0.94 -13.63 1.18
N HIS A 164 0.14 -13.61 0.38
CA HIS A 164 1.41 -14.25 0.72
C HIS A 164 2.03 -13.65 2.00
N THR A 165 1.91 -12.33 2.15
CA THR A 165 2.36 -11.63 3.35
C THR A 165 1.28 -10.68 3.85
N SER A 166 0.82 -10.87 5.08
CA SER A 166 -0.13 -9.96 5.75
C SER A 166 0.61 -9.11 6.77
N ILE A 167 0.53 -7.79 6.60
CA ILE A 167 0.90 -6.77 7.58
C ILE A 167 -0.40 -6.48 8.34
N HIS A 168 -0.63 -7.22 9.43
CA HIS A 168 -1.89 -7.19 10.16
C HIS A 168 -1.71 -6.47 11.49
N VAL A 169 -2.41 -5.34 11.64
CA VAL A 169 -2.51 -4.59 12.89
C VAL A 169 -3.81 -4.96 13.60
N GLU A 170 -3.71 -5.41 14.84
CA GLU A 170 -4.87 -5.86 15.63
C GLU A 170 -5.55 -4.67 16.31
N VAL A 171 -6.24 -3.84 15.50
CA VAL A 171 -7.01 -2.68 15.95
C VAL A 171 -8.39 -2.70 15.31
N SER A 172 -9.41 -2.40 16.10
CA SER A 172 -10.82 -2.34 15.67
C SER A 172 -11.31 -0.89 15.53
N ASP A 173 -10.47 -0.05 14.90
CA ASP A 173 -10.72 1.36 14.60
C ASP A 173 -10.31 1.63 13.17
N MET A 174 -11.26 2.13 12.34
CA MET A 174 -11.03 2.32 10.92
C MET A 174 -10.05 3.47 10.64
N GLN A 175 -10.08 4.54 11.42
CA GLN A 175 -9.19 5.68 11.26
C GLN A 175 -7.75 5.27 11.56
N ILE A 176 -7.52 4.55 12.65
CA ILE A 176 -6.20 4.00 12.98
C ILE A 176 -5.74 2.99 11.91
N ALA A 177 -6.66 2.17 11.40
CA ALA A 177 -6.36 1.24 10.30
C ALA A 177 -5.88 1.98 9.04
N GLU A 178 -6.52 3.08 8.66
CA GLU A 178 -6.13 3.90 7.51
C GLU A 178 -4.83 4.65 7.76
N ASP A 179 -4.61 5.19 8.96
CA ASP A 179 -3.34 5.83 9.33
C ASP A 179 -2.17 4.85 9.30
N THR A 180 -2.36 3.61 9.78
CA THR A 180 -1.32 2.58 9.72
C THR A 180 -0.91 2.22 8.29
N GLN A 181 -1.85 2.25 7.33
CA GLN A 181 -1.53 2.04 5.91
C GLN A 181 -0.55 3.10 5.38
N LEU A 182 -0.80 4.38 5.70
CA LEU A 182 0.10 5.47 5.32
C LEU A 182 1.45 5.37 6.01
N ILE A 183 1.46 5.09 7.31
CA ILE A 183 2.72 4.93 8.07
C ILE A 183 3.57 3.81 7.47
N VAL A 184 2.98 2.67 7.14
CA VAL A 184 3.69 1.57 6.47
C VAL A 184 4.26 2.02 5.13
N GLY A 185 3.48 2.74 4.32
CA GLY A 185 3.95 3.31 3.05
C GLY A 185 5.13 4.26 3.23
N HIS A 186 5.04 5.17 4.19
CA HIS A 186 6.09 6.15 4.50
C HIS A 186 7.36 5.50 5.06
N LEU A 187 7.24 4.47 5.92
CA LEU A 187 8.40 3.71 6.40
C LEU A 187 9.13 3.03 5.24
N CYS A 188 8.41 2.40 4.33
CA CYS A 188 9.00 1.82 3.12
C CYS A 188 9.65 2.90 2.24
N MET A 189 8.98 4.04 2.02
CA MET A 189 9.51 5.15 1.23
C MET A 189 10.82 5.70 1.81
N GLN A 190 10.88 5.95 3.13
CA GLN A 190 12.08 6.46 3.79
C GLN A 190 13.23 5.46 3.68
N TRP A 191 12.96 4.18 3.93
CA TRP A 191 13.97 3.13 3.85
C TRP A 191 14.51 2.98 2.41
N LEU A 192 13.65 2.97 1.40
CA LEU A 192 14.05 2.91 -0.01
C LEU A 192 14.87 4.12 -0.43
N ASN A 193 14.53 5.31 0.05
CA ASN A 193 15.31 6.53 -0.25
C ASN A 193 16.75 6.44 0.27
N LEU A 194 16.95 5.81 1.43
CA LEU A 194 18.27 5.58 2.02
C LEU A 194 19.01 4.39 1.39
N ASN A 195 18.29 3.44 0.80
CA ASN A 195 18.82 2.19 0.24
C ASN A 195 18.50 2.10 -1.26
N LYS A 196 18.98 3.05 -2.04
CA LYS A 196 18.73 3.09 -3.50
C LYS A 196 19.50 1.96 -4.20
N PRO A 197 18.87 1.22 -5.14
CA PRO A 197 19.58 0.19 -5.89
C PRO A 197 20.74 0.77 -6.72
N GLU A 198 21.93 0.18 -6.59
CA GLU A 198 23.15 0.63 -7.28
C GLU A 198 23.06 0.49 -8.82
N CYS A 199 22.20 -0.40 -9.32
CA CYS A 199 22.01 -0.64 -10.75
C CYS A 199 21.24 0.48 -11.48
N LEU A 200 20.60 1.39 -10.74
CA LEU A 200 19.80 2.46 -11.34
C LEU A 200 20.69 3.58 -11.88
N LYS A 201 20.37 4.02 -13.10
CA LYS A 201 21.05 5.16 -13.73
C LYS A 201 20.29 6.46 -13.43
N PRO A 202 21.00 7.57 -13.18
CA PRO A 202 20.38 8.89 -13.05
C PRO A 202 19.50 9.23 -14.27
N LEU A 203 18.39 9.90 -14.01
CA LEU A 203 17.62 10.52 -15.08
C LEU A 203 18.47 11.65 -15.66
N ASN A 204 18.64 11.67 -16.99
CA ASN A 204 19.32 12.78 -17.65
C ASN A 204 18.58 14.07 -17.26
N GLN A 205 19.31 15.03 -16.72
CA GLN A 205 18.81 16.39 -16.61
C GLN A 205 18.74 16.91 -18.04
N THR A 206 17.54 16.87 -18.63
CA THR A 206 17.28 17.72 -19.80
C THR A 206 17.14 19.13 -19.25
N ASP A 207 18.05 19.97 -19.67
CA ASP A 207 18.06 21.43 -19.42
C ASP A 207 16.72 22.09 -19.74
#